data_9cb09056d16bd90154df74fdaca64c01
#
_entry.id   9cb09056d16bd90154df74fdaca64c01
#
_cell.length_a   1.000
_cell.length_b   1.000
_cell.length_c   1.000
_cell.angle_alpha   90.00
_cell.angle_beta   90.00
_cell.angle_gamma   90.00
#
_symmetry.space_group_name_H-M   'P 1'
#
loop_
_entity.id
_entity.type
_entity.pdbx_description
1 polymer ?
#
loop_
_entity_poly.entity_id
_entity_poly.type
_entity_poly.pdbx_seq_one_letter_code
_entity_poly.pdbx_strand_id
1 'polypeptide(L)'
;MLKLFKFLFLISSLYFIGCSSIVNKKNAQLPNNKTYAIGSFWNYTETPMAGLRAASIVESVVAKEGIQLLSLIDGDEKNALSQSKLAFLTAEKAVAKTKGANYLITGEVQEWRYKTGIDGEPVVSYSVKVIDLNTNNTLFNAVGAKSGWGNKSIGVVAQEIAKELIPQFIN
;
A
#
# COMPACT_ATOMS: atom_id res chain seq x y z
N MET A 1 41.30 3.70 25.70
CA MET A 1 40.16 2.74 25.75
C MET A 1 38.84 3.40 25.48
N LEU A 2 38.45 4.48 26.16
CA LEU A 2 37.12 5.15 26.00
C LEU A 2 36.86 5.71 24.57
N LYS A 3 37.90 6.23 23.89
CA LYS A 3 37.80 6.74 22.52
C LYS A 3 37.61 5.63 21.49
N LEU A 4 38.25 4.47 21.68
CA LEU A 4 38.11 3.30 20.82
C LEU A 4 36.69 2.69 20.95
N PHE A 5 36.14 2.66 22.17
CA PHE A 5 34.77 2.17 22.44
C PHE A 5 33.70 3.06 21.81
N LYS A 6 33.88 4.38 21.85
CA LYS A 6 32.96 5.33 21.18
C LYS A 6 33.01 5.20 19.65
N PHE A 7 34.21 4.95 19.10
CA PHE A 7 34.39 4.75 17.64
C PHE A 7 33.75 3.43 17.17
N LEU A 8 33.90 2.35 17.96
CA LEU A 8 33.29 1.06 17.69
C LEU A 8 31.74 1.13 17.77
N PHE A 9 31.19 1.90 18.72
CA PHE A 9 29.75 2.11 18.85
C PHE A 9 29.18 2.95 17.69
N LEU A 10 29.94 3.92 17.18
CA LEU A 10 29.55 4.72 16.02
C LEU A 10 29.50 3.89 14.72
N ILE A 11 30.44 2.94 14.55
CA ILE A 11 30.45 2.03 13.40
C ILE A 11 29.30 1.01 13.48
N SER A 12 28.95 0.53 14.67
CA SER A 12 27.84 -0.40 14.89
C SER A 12 26.47 0.20 14.56
N SER A 13 26.30 1.52 14.67
CA SER A 13 25.02 2.18 14.36
C SER A 13 24.73 2.34 12.86
N LEU A 14 25.72 2.11 11.98
CA LEU A 14 25.57 2.23 10.52
C LEU A 14 24.95 1.01 9.83
N TYR A 15 24.75 -0.10 10.53
CA TYR A 15 24.27 -1.35 9.93
C TYR A 15 22.74 -1.56 9.98
N PHE A 16 21.95 -0.58 10.45
CA PHE A 16 20.49 -0.70 10.60
C PHE A 16 19.67 -0.08 9.45
N ILE A 17 20.22 0.04 8.25
CA ILE A 17 19.49 0.58 7.11
C ILE A 17 18.75 -0.56 6.43
N GLY A 18 17.47 -0.72 6.75
CA GLY A 18 16.58 -1.59 5.99
C GLY A 18 16.42 -1.07 4.56
N CYS A 19 16.47 -1.96 3.56
CA CYS A 19 16.16 -1.58 2.18
C CYS A 19 14.70 -1.18 2.06
N SER A 20 14.45 0.09 1.75
CA SER A 20 13.14 0.63 1.38
C SER A 20 13.26 1.33 0.04
N SER A 21 12.32 1.10 -0.85
CA SER A 21 12.22 1.81 -2.14
C SER A 21 10.80 2.34 -2.31
N ILE A 22 10.69 3.63 -2.58
CA ILE A 22 9.43 4.28 -2.93
C ILE A 22 9.62 5.00 -4.26
N VAL A 23 8.80 4.62 -5.24
CA VAL A 23 8.73 5.30 -6.52
C VAL A 23 7.34 5.90 -6.66
N ASN A 24 7.26 7.21 -6.81
CA ASN A 24 6.00 7.91 -6.98
C ASN A 24 6.00 8.83 -8.21
N LYS A 25 4.81 9.05 -8.75
CA LYS A 25 4.51 10.17 -9.63
C LYS A 25 3.57 11.10 -8.88
N LYS A 26 4.11 12.17 -8.30
CA LYS A 26 3.33 13.17 -7.59
C LYS A 26 2.61 14.05 -8.60
N ASN A 27 1.29 13.93 -8.72
CA ASN A 27 0.52 14.72 -9.67
C ASN A 27 -0.42 15.75 -9.04
N ALA A 28 -0.85 15.64 -7.81
CA ALA A 28 -1.65 16.68 -7.14
C ALA A 28 -1.91 16.32 -5.68
N GLN A 29 -2.04 17.30 -4.84
CA GLN A 29 -2.71 17.17 -3.55
C GLN A 29 -4.21 17.03 -3.81
N LEU A 30 -4.80 15.98 -3.27
CA LEU A 30 -6.20 15.68 -3.48
C LEU A 30 -7.07 16.35 -2.42
N PRO A 31 -8.24 16.87 -2.78
CA PRO A 31 -9.06 17.68 -1.88
C PRO A 31 -9.69 16.85 -0.75
N ASN A 32 -9.56 17.33 0.49
CA ASN A 32 -10.11 16.67 1.69
C ASN A 32 -11.64 16.70 1.76
N ASN A 33 -12.30 17.61 1.03
CA ASN A 33 -13.74 17.81 1.04
C ASN A 33 -14.48 16.96 -0.01
N LYS A 34 -13.89 15.89 -0.48
CA LYS A 34 -14.47 14.97 -1.46
C LYS A 34 -14.63 13.58 -0.87
N THR A 35 -15.53 12.81 -1.44
CA THR A 35 -15.77 11.43 -1.06
C THR A 35 -14.84 10.49 -1.84
N TYR A 36 -14.10 9.70 -1.10
CA TYR A 36 -13.23 8.66 -1.63
C TYR A 36 -13.88 7.29 -1.43
N ALA A 37 -13.72 6.41 -2.38
CA ALA A 37 -13.96 4.98 -2.20
C ALA A 37 -12.63 4.24 -2.16
N ILE A 38 -12.52 3.21 -1.35
CA ILE A 38 -11.41 2.27 -1.40
C ILE A 38 -11.92 0.89 -1.78
N GLY A 39 -11.35 0.32 -2.85
CA GLY A 39 -11.66 -1.01 -3.33
C GLY A 39 -10.60 -2.04 -2.92
N SER A 40 -10.85 -3.28 -3.28
CA SER A 40 -9.88 -4.35 -3.11
C SER A 40 -8.63 -4.09 -3.97
N PHE A 41 -7.49 -4.66 -3.56
CA PHE A 41 -6.27 -4.58 -4.36
C PHE A 41 -6.11 -5.86 -5.18
N TRP A 42 -5.61 -5.70 -6.40
CA TRP A 42 -5.31 -6.83 -7.26
C TRP A 42 -4.12 -7.62 -6.73
N ASN A 43 -4.26 -8.93 -6.58
CA ASN A 43 -3.22 -9.80 -6.05
C ASN A 43 -2.44 -10.48 -7.21
N TYR A 44 -1.15 -10.18 -7.32
CA TYR A 44 -0.21 -10.88 -8.21
C TYR A 44 0.62 -11.94 -7.51
N THR A 45 0.44 -12.11 -6.19
CA THR A 45 1.23 -13.05 -5.39
C THR A 45 0.51 -14.40 -5.25
N GLU A 46 1.26 -15.41 -4.83
CA GLU A 46 0.70 -16.71 -4.45
C GLU A 46 0.11 -16.71 -3.04
N THR A 47 0.35 -15.65 -2.25
CA THR A 47 -0.20 -15.56 -0.89
C THR A 47 -1.68 -15.23 -0.95
N PRO A 48 -2.55 -16.12 -0.45
CA PRO A 48 -3.99 -15.87 -0.46
C PRO A 48 -4.37 -14.59 0.29
N MET A 49 -5.33 -13.87 -0.25
CA MET A 49 -5.91 -12.65 0.33
C MET A 49 -4.91 -11.48 0.55
N ALA A 50 -3.73 -11.52 -0.09
CA ALA A 50 -2.76 -10.45 0.05
C ALA A 50 -3.31 -9.09 -0.42
N GLY A 51 -4.10 -9.08 -1.48
CA GLY A 51 -4.77 -7.87 -1.98
C GLY A 51 -5.76 -7.27 -0.97
N LEU A 52 -6.58 -8.09 -0.33
CA LEU A 52 -7.53 -7.66 0.69
C LEU A 52 -6.83 -7.13 1.94
N ARG A 53 -5.76 -7.81 2.37
CA ARG A 53 -4.96 -7.38 3.53
C ARG A 53 -4.28 -6.03 3.28
N ALA A 54 -3.70 -5.84 2.09
CA ALA A 54 -3.10 -4.57 1.71
C ALA A 54 -4.15 -3.44 1.66
N ALA A 55 -5.30 -3.68 1.03
CA ALA A 55 -6.40 -2.72 0.95
C ALA A 55 -6.90 -2.30 2.35
N SER A 56 -7.12 -3.25 3.25
CA SER A 56 -7.56 -2.98 4.63
C SER A 56 -6.54 -2.17 5.44
N ILE A 57 -5.24 -2.43 5.24
CA ILE A 57 -4.17 -1.63 5.88
C ILE A 57 -4.17 -0.20 5.34
N VAL A 58 -4.27 -0.04 4.01
CA VAL A 58 -4.32 1.28 3.36
C VAL A 58 -5.59 2.02 3.81
N GLU A 59 -6.75 1.36 3.87
CA GLU A 59 -7.99 1.93 4.40
C GLU A 59 -7.82 2.52 5.80
N SER A 60 -7.19 1.74 6.69
CA SER A 60 -6.96 2.17 8.07
C SER A 60 -6.03 3.38 8.17
N VAL A 61 -5.05 3.51 7.28
CA VAL A 61 -4.14 4.67 7.25
C VAL A 61 -4.85 5.88 6.64
N VAL A 62 -5.58 5.72 5.55
CA VAL A 62 -6.36 6.78 4.89
C VAL A 62 -7.43 7.35 5.83
N ALA A 63 -8.12 6.49 6.58
CA ALA A 63 -9.14 6.92 7.54
C ALA A 63 -8.61 7.89 8.62
N LYS A 64 -7.31 7.82 8.96
CA LYS A 64 -6.70 8.74 9.92
C LYS A 64 -6.53 10.17 9.38
N GLU A 65 -6.53 10.33 8.07
CA GLU A 65 -6.38 11.65 7.44
C GLU A 65 -7.69 12.46 7.45
N GLY A 66 -8.77 11.93 8.03
CA GLY A 66 -10.04 12.63 8.23
C GLY A 66 -10.85 12.88 6.96
N ILE A 67 -10.57 12.16 5.88
CA ILE A 67 -11.36 12.23 4.64
C ILE A 67 -12.61 11.36 4.71
N GLN A 68 -13.64 11.73 3.94
CA GLN A 68 -14.83 10.89 3.79
C GLN A 68 -14.51 9.66 2.94
N LEU A 69 -14.48 8.48 3.58
CA LEU A 69 -14.08 7.23 2.96
C LEU A 69 -15.24 6.21 2.94
N LEU A 70 -15.49 5.62 1.77
CA LEU A 70 -16.44 4.53 1.56
C LEU A 70 -15.66 3.25 1.31
N SER A 71 -15.81 2.24 2.17
CA SER A 71 -15.22 0.92 1.93
C SER A 71 -16.01 0.16 0.87
N LEU A 72 -15.30 -0.38 -0.11
CA LEU A 72 -15.80 -1.32 -1.12
C LEU A 72 -15.08 -2.67 -1.00
N ILE A 73 -14.25 -2.85 0.03
CA ILE A 73 -13.51 -4.09 0.25
C ILE A 73 -14.53 -5.18 0.57
N ASP A 74 -14.67 -6.13 -0.34
CA ASP A 74 -15.48 -7.33 -0.13
C ASP A 74 -14.60 -8.52 0.33
N GLY A 75 -15.23 -9.65 0.67
CA GLY A 75 -14.52 -10.83 1.15
C GLY A 75 -13.83 -11.64 0.04
N ASP A 76 -14.01 -11.28 -1.23
CA ASP A 76 -13.53 -12.05 -2.35
C ASP A 76 -12.16 -11.59 -2.84
N GLU A 77 -11.25 -12.52 -3.05
CA GLU A 77 -9.93 -12.22 -3.58
C GLU A 77 -9.99 -11.87 -5.07
N LYS A 78 -9.34 -10.75 -5.43
CA LYS A 78 -9.25 -10.28 -6.81
C LYS A 78 -7.85 -10.56 -7.37
N ASN A 79 -7.76 -11.57 -8.23
CA ASN A 79 -6.54 -12.00 -8.89
C ASN A 79 -6.81 -12.55 -10.29
N ALA A 80 -5.76 -12.95 -11.01
CA ALA A 80 -5.86 -13.44 -12.38
C ALA A 80 -6.63 -14.77 -12.52
N LEU A 81 -6.83 -15.52 -11.43
CA LEU A 81 -7.59 -16.76 -11.42
C LEU A 81 -9.10 -16.50 -11.30
N SER A 82 -9.49 -15.40 -10.67
CA SER A 82 -10.90 -15.07 -10.42
C SER A 82 -11.55 -14.32 -11.60
N GLN A 83 -10.82 -13.41 -12.24
CA GLN A 83 -11.35 -12.58 -13.33
C GLN A 83 -10.23 -11.81 -14.05
N SER A 84 -10.54 -11.12 -15.16
CA SER A 84 -9.59 -10.20 -15.76
C SER A 84 -9.44 -8.92 -14.93
N LYS A 85 -8.22 -8.38 -14.82
CA LYS A 85 -7.95 -7.13 -14.11
C LYS A 85 -8.75 -5.94 -14.66
N LEU A 86 -9.01 -5.92 -15.97
CA LEU A 86 -9.82 -4.86 -16.58
C LEU A 86 -11.28 -4.94 -16.13
N ALA A 87 -11.86 -6.15 -16.11
CA ALA A 87 -13.23 -6.36 -15.62
C ALA A 87 -13.35 -5.96 -14.15
N PHE A 88 -12.40 -6.39 -13.31
CA PHE A 88 -12.29 -6.00 -11.91
C PHE A 88 -12.31 -4.47 -11.74
N LEU A 89 -11.37 -3.77 -12.37
CA LEU A 89 -11.26 -2.31 -12.21
C LEU A 89 -12.50 -1.57 -12.74
N THR A 90 -13.12 -2.07 -13.79
CA THR A 90 -14.35 -1.50 -14.34
C THR A 90 -15.51 -1.66 -13.36
N ALA A 91 -15.66 -2.82 -12.75
CA ALA A 91 -16.69 -3.08 -11.74
C ALA A 91 -16.49 -2.20 -10.49
N GLU A 92 -15.28 -2.12 -9.96
CA GLU A 92 -14.93 -1.27 -8.81
C GLU A 92 -15.28 0.19 -9.06
N LYS A 93 -14.92 0.74 -10.22
CA LYS A 93 -15.26 2.12 -10.62
C LYS A 93 -16.78 2.33 -10.70
N ALA A 94 -17.53 1.38 -11.26
CA ALA A 94 -18.98 1.48 -11.37
C ALA A 94 -19.64 1.51 -9.99
N VAL A 95 -19.23 0.60 -9.09
CA VAL A 95 -19.74 0.56 -7.71
C VAL A 95 -19.41 1.84 -6.95
N ALA A 96 -18.17 2.33 -7.05
CA ALA A 96 -17.73 3.56 -6.41
C ALA A 96 -18.58 4.77 -6.86
N LYS A 97 -18.83 4.90 -8.17
CA LYS A 97 -19.70 5.96 -8.72
C LYS A 97 -21.13 5.86 -8.20
N THR A 98 -21.71 4.67 -8.19
CA THR A 98 -23.08 4.44 -7.70
C THR A 98 -23.24 4.83 -6.23
N LYS A 99 -22.17 4.64 -5.43
CA LYS A 99 -22.13 5.06 -4.01
C LYS A 99 -21.79 6.54 -3.82
N GLY A 100 -21.62 7.33 -4.88
CA GLY A 100 -21.39 8.77 -4.83
C GLY A 100 -19.93 9.18 -4.57
N ALA A 101 -18.98 8.28 -4.74
CA ALA A 101 -17.57 8.63 -4.61
C ALA A 101 -17.10 9.52 -5.79
N ASN A 102 -16.19 10.44 -5.49
CA ASN A 102 -15.50 11.25 -6.49
C ASN A 102 -14.21 10.57 -6.97
N TYR A 103 -13.55 9.84 -6.06
CA TYR A 103 -12.27 9.19 -6.30
C TYR A 103 -12.29 7.73 -5.86
N LEU A 104 -11.55 6.88 -6.56
CA LEU A 104 -11.31 5.49 -6.21
C LEU A 104 -9.85 5.29 -5.83
N ILE A 105 -9.59 4.82 -4.60
CA ILE A 105 -8.31 4.30 -4.15
C ILE A 105 -8.31 2.80 -4.45
N THR A 106 -7.32 2.34 -5.18
CA THR A 106 -7.10 0.93 -5.52
C THR A 106 -5.60 0.64 -5.58
N GLY A 107 -5.20 -0.60 -5.80
CA GLY A 107 -3.80 -0.95 -5.85
C GLY A 107 -3.54 -2.37 -6.37
N GLU A 108 -2.27 -2.73 -6.32
CA GLU A 108 -1.78 -4.02 -6.79
C GLU A 108 -0.69 -4.51 -5.85
N VAL A 109 -0.76 -5.76 -5.42
CA VAL A 109 0.25 -6.40 -4.58
C VAL A 109 1.17 -7.24 -5.46
N GLN A 110 2.47 -6.94 -5.43
CA GLN A 110 3.51 -7.63 -6.19
C GLN A 110 4.29 -8.62 -5.34
N GLU A 111 4.52 -8.31 -4.04
CA GLU A 111 5.16 -9.21 -3.10
C GLU A 111 4.45 -9.17 -1.75
N TRP A 112 4.23 -10.35 -1.18
CA TRP A 112 3.63 -10.53 0.14
C TRP A 112 4.03 -11.88 0.70
N ARG A 113 5.26 -11.98 1.18
CA ARG A 113 5.83 -13.27 1.61
C ARG A 113 6.92 -13.07 2.66
N TYR A 114 7.32 -14.17 3.28
CA TYR A 114 8.57 -14.26 4.02
C TYR A 114 9.67 -14.80 3.09
N LYS A 115 10.88 -14.25 3.19
CA LYS A 115 12.05 -14.81 2.52
C LYS A 115 12.33 -16.21 3.02
N THR A 116 12.77 -17.07 2.13
CA THR A 116 13.31 -18.39 2.50
C THR A 116 14.71 -18.19 3.09
N GLY A 117 14.93 -18.66 4.32
CA GLY A 117 16.20 -18.52 5.03
C GLY A 117 16.01 -18.66 6.55
N ILE A 118 17.11 -18.61 7.29
CA ILE A 118 17.10 -18.81 8.74
C ILE A 118 16.30 -17.71 9.45
N ASP A 119 16.31 -16.48 8.93
CA ASP A 119 15.72 -15.30 9.59
C ASP A 119 14.29 -15.00 9.17
N GLY A 120 13.75 -15.66 8.12
CA GLY A 120 12.35 -15.53 7.70
C GLY A 120 11.87 -14.08 7.54
N GLU A 121 12.69 -13.22 6.92
CA GLU A 121 12.37 -11.79 6.80
C GLU A 121 11.12 -11.54 5.96
N PRO A 122 10.16 -10.71 6.44
CA PRO A 122 9.00 -10.33 5.65
C PRO A 122 9.40 -9.40 4.50
N VAL A 123 8.82 -9.63 3.33
CA VAL A 123 8.94 -8.76 2.15
C VAL A 123 7.56 -8.40 1.66
N VAL A 124 7.35 -7.10 1.48
CA VAL A 124 6.10 -6.55 0.97
C VAL A 124 6.40 -5.56 -0.14
N SER A 125 5.65 -5.66 -1.23
CA SER A 125 5.62 -4.66 -2.29
C SER A 125 4.20 -4.50 -2.82
N TYR A 126 3.70 -3.25 -2.83
CA TYR A 126 2.41 -2.94 -3.43
C TYR A 126 2.36 -1.51 -3.95
N SER A 127 1.47 -1.29 -4.92
CA SER A 127 1.15 0.05 -5.43
C SER A 127 -0.16 0.56 -4.84
N VAL A 128 -0.25 1.89 -4.74
CA VAL A 128 -1.51 2.61 -4.46
C VAL A 128 -1.76 3.57 -5.61
N LYS A 129 -3.00 3.55 -6.13
CA LYS A 129 -3.47 4.44 -7.19
C LYS A 129 -4.71 5.20 -6.73
N VAL A 130 -4.83 6.46 -7.10
CA VAL A 130 -6.05 7.25 -6.95
C VAL A 130 -6.54 7.65 -8.32
N ILE A 131 -7.79 7.28 -8.61
CA ILE A 131 -8.44 7.50 -9.91
C ILE A 131 -9.58 8.49 -9.71
N ASP A 132 -9.60 9.54 -10.51
CA ASP A 132 -10.76 10.43 -10.63
C ASP A 132 -11.87 9.70 -11.39
N LEU A 133 -13.01 9.52 -10.75
CA LEU A 133 -14.13 8.76 -11.32
C LEU A 133 -14.90 9.54 -12.38
N ASN A 134 -14.76 10.87 -12.46
CA ASN A 134 -15.40 11.69 -13.49
C ASN A 134 -14.58 11.71 -14.78
N THR A 135 -13.28 11.94 -14.65
CA THR A 135 -12.36 12.05 -15.81
C THR A 135 -11.71 10.73 -16.20
N ASN A 136 -11.78 9.73 -15.32
CA ASN A 136 -11.11 8.45 -15.44
C ASN A 136 -9.56 8.53 -15.44
N ASN A 137 -9.00 9.67 -15.05
CA ASN A 137 -7.56 9.89 -14.97
C ASN A 137 -6.99 9.34 -13.67
N THR A 138 -5.78 8.77 -13.73
CA THR A 138 -5.00 8.44 -12.54
C THR A 138 -4.30 9.70 -12.04
N LEU A 139 -4.71 10.18 -10.87
CA LEU A 139 -4.17 11.39 -10.24
C LEU A 139 -2.94 11.10 -9.39
N PHE A 140 -2.89 9.93 -8.79
CA PHE A 140 -1.77 9.46 -7.98
C PHE A 140 -1.46 8.01 -8.33
N ASN A 141 -0.19 7.67 -8.38
CA ASN A 141 0.28 6.30 -8.50
C ASN A 141 1.67 6.20 -7.86
N ALA A 142 1.78 5.38 -6.83
CA ALA A 142 3.05 5.13 -6.17
C ALA A 142 3.21 3.65 -5.84
N VAL A 143 4.45 3.18 -5.81
CA VAL A 143 4.83 1.84 -5.41
C VAL A 143 5.75 1.94 -4.20
N GLY A 144 5.44 1.17 -3.16
CA GLY A 144 6.33 0.98 -2.03
C GLY A 144 6.78 -0.48 -1.93
N ALA A 145 8.05 -0.68 -1.69
CA ALA A 145 8.64 -1.98 -1.43
C ALA A 145 9.54 -1.92 -0.20
N LYS A 146 9.39 -2.89 0.70
CA LYS A 146 10.14 -2.93 1.95
C LYS A 146 10.36 -4.35 2.43
N SER A 147 11.54 -4.63 2.98
CA SER A 147 11.78 -5.82 3.78
C SER A 147 11.95 -5.46 5.25
N GLY A 148 11.43 -6.32 6.12
CA GLY A 148 11.60 -6.19 7.57
C GLY A 148 12.69 -7.12 8.08
N TRP A 149 13.16 -6.89 9.31
CA TRP A 149 14.01 -7.81 10.03
C TRP A 149 13.18 -8.91 10.70
N GLY A 150 13.79 -10.05 11.02
CA GLY A 150 13.16 -11.30 11.40
C GLY A 150 12.10 -11.26 12.53
N ASN A 151 12.05 -10.22 13.36
CA ASN A 151 11.05 -10.04 14.39
C ASN A 151 9.82 -9.20 13.96
N LYS A 152 9.81 -8.67 12.74
CA LYS A 152 8.65 -7.94 12.20
C LYS A 152 7.66 -8.89 11.54
N SER A 153 6.37 -8.60 11.71
CA SER A 153 5.34 -9.27 10.91
C SER A 153 5.19 -8.60 9.55
N ILE A 154 4.70 -9.37 8.58
CA ILE A 154 4.41 -8.88 7.22
C ILE A 154 3.41 -7.70 7.24
N GLY A 155 2.43 -7.74 8.15
CA GLY A 155 1.45 -6.66 8.31
C GLY A 155 2.08 -5.35 8.83
N VAL A 156 3.09 -5.43 9.70
CA VAL A 156 3.83 -4.24 10.16
C VAL A 156 4.58 -3.60 9.01
N VAL A 157 5.26 -4.40 8.18
CA VAL A 157 5.98 -3.90 7.00
C VAL A 157 5.02 -3.26 6.00
N ALA A 158 3.87 -3.87 5.75
CA ALA A 158 2.83 -3.31 4.89
C ALA A 158 2.28 -1.97 5.44
N GLN A 159 2.06 -1.88 6.75
CA GLN A 159 1.61 -0.64 7.39
C GLN A 159 2.67 0.48 7.31
N GLU A 160 3.96 0.14 7.42
CA GLU A 160 5.04 1.11 7.23
C GLU A 160 5.02 1.71 5.82
N ILE A 161 4.82 0.88 4.78
CA ILE A 161 4.67 1.34 3.39
C ILE A 161 3.45 2.27 3.26
N ALA A 162 2.28 1.89 3.80
CA ALA A 162 1.09 2.73 3.74
C ALA A 162 1.32 4.11 4.36
N LYS A 163 1.95 4.17 5.54
CA LYS A 163 2.29 5.43 6.21
C LYS A 163 3.25 6.32 5.43
N GLU A 164 4.06 5.76 4.56
CA GLU A 164 4.96 6.50 3.69
C GLU A 164 4.28 6.97 2.39
N LEU A 165 3.33 6.19 1.86
CA LEU A 165 2.65 6.51 0.60
C LEU A 165 1.46 7.46 0.75
N ILE A 166 0.61 7.25 1.78
CA ILE A 166 -0.68 7.94 1.90
C ILE A 166 -0.55 9.45 2.11
N PRO A 167 0.33 9.97 3.00
CA PRO A 167 0.49 11.42 3.17
C PRO A 167 0.97 12.17 1.93
N GLN A 168 1.39 11.45 0.90
CA GLN A 168 1.89 12.07 -0.34
C GLN A 168 0.78 12.59 -1.25
N PHE A 169 -0.46 12.11 -1.10
CA PHE A 169 -1.58 12.55 -1.92
C PHE A 169 -2.74 13.17 -1.12
N ILE A 170 -2.73 13.03 0.19
CA ILE A 170 -3.71 13.65 1.09
C ILE A 170 -3.01 14.78 1.84
N ASN A 171 -3.57 16.00 1.80
CA ASN A 171 -3.05 17.14 2.55
C ASN A 171 -4.19 18.05 3.02
#